data_da7950d773adac5bb4b4f01acb3ec85b
#
_entry.id   da7950d773adac5bb4b4f01acb3ec85b
#
_cell.length_a   1.000
_cell.length_b   1.000
_cell.length_c   1.000
_cell.angle_alpha   90.00
_cell.angle_beta   90.00
_cell.angle_gamma   90.00
#
_symmetry.space_group_name_H-M   'P 1'
#
loop_
_entity.id
_entity.type
_entity.pdbx_description
1 polymer ?
#
loop_
_entity_poly.entity_id
_entity_poly.type
_entity_poly.pdbx_seq_one_letter_code
_entity_poly.pdbx_strand_id
1 'polypeptide(L)'
;MLNERQRTGIFVHDRGYDNNAFFKYYAKNKQNYIIRLKENRIVYKNHKWHKITTLRDSRKGKVKMNIFFQGEQKECYVSVLRVQITAEKRWINLILVYGLGETPMMLASNISLKSKEDLIKVVRCYIDRWRIEEYFKFKKQEYHFENLRVRTLKAINNLNKMLSYVIGLIGLLSEKINKREFVNKIIKESKSLRENVYLWFYQIARGIYKILKMARTGIKDWQEIRKQKIYDGQLSLL
;
A
#
# COMPACT_ATOMS: atom_id res chain seq x y z
N MET A 1 -21.95 1.34 11.42
CA MET A 1 -22.12 2.50 10.51
C MET A 1 -20.79 3.23 10.40
N LEU A 2 -20.35 3.57 9.21
CA LEU A 2 -19.16 4.38 9.00
C LEU A 2 -19.46 5.82 9.42
N ASN A 3 -18.58 6.39 10.24
CA ASN A 3 -18.69 7.78 10.70
C ASN A 3 -18.59 8.75 9.51
N GLU A 4 -19.11 9.98 9.57
CA GLU A 4 -19.07 10.95 8.45
C GLU A 4 -17.67 11.17 7.88
N ARG A 5 -16.64 11.16 8.72
CA ARG A 5 -15.23 11.24 8.30
C ARG A 5 -14.78 10.05 7.44
N GLN A 6 -15.43 8.90 7.53
CA GLN A 6 -15.14 7.70 6.73
C GLN A 6 -15.85 7.71 5.38
N ARG A 7 -16.80 8.62 5.15
CA ARG A 7 -17.52 8.78 3.87
C ARG A 7 -16.72 9.53 2.80
N THR A 8 -15.67 10.25 3.19
CA THR A 8 -14.83 11.04 2.27
C THR A 8 -13.66 10.29 1.66
N GLY A 9 -13.42 9.04 2.09
CA GLY A 9 -12.35 8.19 1.59
C GLY A 9 -12.62 7.63 0.19
N ILE A 10 -11.56 7.09 -0.44
CA ILE A 10 -11.65 6.36 -1.69
C ILE A 10 -11.44 4.88 -1.38
N PHE A 11 -12.40 4.04 -1.74
CA PHE A 11 -12.29 2.59 -1.61
C PHE A 11 -11.56 2.03 -2.83
N VAL A 12 -10.43 1.37 -2.59
CA VAL A 12 -9.60 0.80 -3.67
C VAL A 12 -9.62 -0.71 -3.60
N HIS A 13 -10.03 -1.36 -4.69
CA HIS A 13 -10.27 -2.79 -4.71
C HIS A 13 -9.63 -3.49 -5.91
N ASP A 14 -9.30 -4.77 -5.70
CA ASP A 14 -8.84 -5.67 -6.73
C ASP A 14 -9.98 -6.21 -7.63
N ARG A 15 -9.65 -7.15 -8.52
CA ARG A 15 -10.59 -7.78 -9.45
C ARG A 15 -11.70 -8.59 -8.76
N GLY A 16 -11.52 -9.03 -7.52
CA GLY A 16 -12.51 -9.78 -6.77
C GLY A 16 -13.78 -8.97 -6.51
N TYR A 17 -13.64 -7.66 -6.39
CA TYR A 17 -14.74 -6.73 -6.15
C TYR A 17 -15.45 -6.26 -7.42
N ASP A 18 -15.03 -6.72 -8.61
CA ASP A 18 -15.71 -6.41 -9.87
C ASP A 18 -16.99 -7.23 -10.02
N ASN A 19 -18.03 -6.79 -9.34
CA ASN A 19 -19.40 -7.31 -9.47
C ASN A 19 -20.44 -6.20 -9.27
N ASN A 20 -21.65 -6.43 -9.79
CA ASN A 20 -22.71 -5.42 -9.78
C ASN A 20 -23.21 -5.06 -8.38
N ALA A 21 -23.12 -5.98 -7.40
CA ALA A 21 -23.54 -5.72 -6.03
C ALA A 21 -22.69 -4.63 -5.37
N PHE A 22 -21.36 -4.66 -5.56
CA PHE A 22 -20.48 -3.61 -5.06
C PHE A 22 -20.70 -2.26 -5.74
N PHE A 23 -20.86 -2.23 -7.05
CA PHE A 23 -21.18 -0.96 -7.75
C PHE A 23 -22.48 -0.34 -7.24
N LYS A 24 -23.53 -1.14 -7.01
CA LYS A 24 -24.79 -0.69 -6.41
C LYS A 24 -24.58 -0.18 -4.99
N TYR A 25 -23.81 -0.93 -4.17
CA TYR A 25 -23.52 -0.56 -2.79
C TYR A 25 -22.84 0.83 -2.70
N TYR A 26 -21.75 1.05 -3.46
CA TYR A 26 -21.04 2.32 -3.45
C TYR A 26 -21.88 3.48 -3.96
N ALA A 27 -22.71 3.22 -4.96
CA ALA A 27 -23.61 4.22 -5.48
C ALA A 27 -24.69 4.62 -4.46
N LYS A 28 -25.32 3.63 -3.79
CA LYS A 28 -26.32 3.86 -2.73
C LYS A 28 -25.74 4.65 -1.56
N ASN A 29 -24.50 4.36 -1.18
CA ASN A 29 -23.83 5.00 -0.04
C ASN A 29 -23.03 6.26 -0.43
N LYS A 30 -23.13 6.73 -1.68
CA LYS A 30 -22.40 7.92 -2.19
C LYS A 30 -20.89 7.87 -1.90
N GLN A 31 -20.28 6.69 -2.00
CA GLN A 31 -18.87 6.47 -1.72
C GLN A 31 -18.05 6.46 -3.00
N ASN A 32 -16.83 7.02 -2.93
CA ASN A 32 -15.88 6.98 -4.02
C ASN A 32 -15.15 5.65 -4.07
N TYR A 33 -14.93 5.15 -5.28
CA TYR A 33 -14.23 3.88 -5.47
C TYR A 33 -13.29 3.87 -6.68
N ILE A 34 -12.31 2.97 -6.62
CA ILE A 34 -11.48 2.54 -7.73
C ILE A 34 -11.44 1.01 -7.68
N ILE A 35 -11.96 0.35 -8.71
CA ILE A 35 -12.05 -1.12 -8.79
C ILE A 35 -11.33 -1.60 -10.03
N ARG A 36 -10.41 -2.56 -9.92
CA ARG A 36 -9.82 -3.23 -11.07
C ARG A 36 -10.86 -4.15 -11.72
N LEU A 37 -11.05 -4.01 -13.02
CA LEU A 37 -12.07 -4.76 -13.76
C LEU A 37 -11.52 -6.09 -14.27
N LYS A 38 -12.43 -7.07 -14.39
CA LYS A 38 -12.20 -8.37 -15.04
C LYS A 38 -12.26 -8.20 -16.57
N GLU A 39 -11.57 -9.07 -17.29
CA GLU A 39 -11.52 -9.02 -18.75
C GLU A 39 -12.84 -9.38 -19.42
N ASN A 40 -13.68 -10.14 -18.73
CA ASN A 40 -15.01 -10.51 -19.22
C ASN A 40 -16.11 -9.47 -18.93
N ARG A 41 -15.75 -8.31 -18.32
CA ARG A 41 -16.72 -7.24 -18.07
C ARG A 41 -17.27 -6.68 -19.38
N ILE A 42 -18.59 -6.49 -19.40
CA ILE A 42 -19.30 -5.84 -20.50
C ILE A 42 -19.65 -4.41 -20.09
N VAL A 43 -19.44 -3.47 -20.99
CA VAL A 43 -19.74 -2.04 -20.80
C VAL A 43 -20.46 -1.48 -22.01
N TYR A 44 -21.32 -0.48 -21.78
CA TYR A 44 -22.06 0.19 -22.83
C TYR A 44 -21.39 1.49 -23.22
N LYS A 45 -21.19 1.69 -24.53
CA LYS A 45 -20.63 2.91 -25.11
C LYS A 45 -21.08 3.04 -26.57
N ASN A 46 -21.29 4.28 -27.03
CA ASN A 46 -21.69 4.59 -28.41
C ASN A 46 -22.84 3.70 -28.89
N HIS A 47 -23.90 3.63 -28.06
CA HIS A 47 -25.14 2.89 -28.36
C HIS A 47 -24.98 1.37 -28.50
N LYS A 48 -23.82 0.79 -28.10
CA LYS A 48 -23.53 -0.65 -28.18
C LYS A 48 -22.89 -1.19 -26.91
N TRP A 49 -23.12 -2.47 -26.63
CA TRP A 49 -22.43 -3.22 -25.61
C TRP A 49 -21.10 -3.75 -26.15
N HIS A 50 -20.02 -3.58 -25.41
CA HIS A 50 -18.69 -4.00 -25.77
C HIS A 50 -18.10 -4.86 -24.66
N LYS A 51 -17.31 -5.88 -25.02
CA LYS A 51 -16.35 -6.45 -24.07
C LYS A 51 -15.34 -5.37 -23.74
N ILE A 52 -14.95 -5.28 -22.47
CA ILE A 52 -14.03 -4.24 -22.02
C ILE A 52 -12.66 -4.36 -22.70
N THR A 53 -12.22 -5.60 -23.00
CA THR A 53 -10.97 -5.88 -23.72
C THR A 53 -10.95 -5.26 -25.11
N THR A 54 -12.07 -5.26 -25.84
CA THR A 54 -12.16 -4.59 -27.16
C THR A 54 -11.88 -3.09 -27.04
N LEU A 55 -12.40 -2.42 -26.00
CA LEU A 55 -12.13 -1.00 -25.76
C LEU A 55 -10.68 -0.76 -25.30
N ARG A 56 -10.09 -1.69 -24.54
CA ARG A 56 -8.69 -1.67 -24.13
C ARG A 56 -7.75 -1.77 -25.32
N ASP A 57 -7.99 -2.74 -26.20
CA ASP A 57 -7.06 -3.09 -27.28
C ASP A 57 -7.17 -2.11 -28.47
N SER A 58 -8.31 -1.45 -28.63
CA SER A 58 -8.53 -0.42 -29.66
C SER A 58 -7.93 0.96 -29.29
N ARG A 59 -7.24 1.09 -28.17
CA ARG A 59 -6.74 2.37 -27.66
C ARG A 59 -5.29 2.32 -27.27
N LYS A 60 -4.68 3.52 -27.27
CA LYS A 60 -3.36 3.79 -26.68
C LYS A 60 -3.51 4.84 -25.60
N GLY A 61 -2.67 4.80 -24.59
CA GLY A 61 -2.64 5.83 -23.53
C GLY A 61 -2.24 7.20 -24.12
N LYS A 62 -2.95 8.26 -23.76
CA LYS A 62 -2.66 9.63 -24.19
C LYS A 62 -1.93 10.45 -23.13
N VAL A 63 -2.10 10.11 -21.86
CA VAL A 63 -1.50 10.80 -20.73
C VAL A 63 -0.30 9.99 -20.25
N LYS A 64 0.89 10.54 -20.49
CA LYS A 64 2.15 9.98 -20.01
C LYS A 64 2.31 10.30 -18.52
N MET A 65 2.75 9.32 -17.73
CA MET A 65 3.13 9.50 -16.33
C MET A 65 4.24 8.55 -15.92
N ASN A 66 5.05 8.97 -14.96
CA ASN A 66 6.03 8.13 -14.31
C ASN A 66 5.51 7.70 -12.94
N ILE A 67 5.66 6.42 -12.64
CA ILE A 67 5.19 5.84 -11.40
C ILE A 67 6.20 4.83 -10.87
N PHE A 68 6.30 4.78 -9.54
CA PHE A 68 7.08 3.74 -8.89
C PHE A 68 6.20 2.48 -8.75
N PHE A 69 6.62 1.40 -9.42
CA PHE A 69 5.86 0.15 -9.46
C PHE A 69 6.81 -1.05 -9.37
N GLN A 70 6.56 -1.95 -8.39
CA GLN A 70 7.37 -3.14 -8.14
C GLN A 70 8.88 -2.87 -7.96
N GLY A 71 9.20 -1.79 -7.25
CA GLY A 71 10.61 -1.47 -6.95
C GLY A 71 11.34 -0.63 -8.00
N GLU A 72 10.68 -0.30 -9.11
CA GLU A 72 11.27 0.43 -10.24
C GLU A 72 10.44 1.64 -10.66
N GLN A 73 11.12 2.65 -11.20
CA GLN A 73 10.47 3.74 -11.91
C GLN A 73 10.03 3.24 -13.29
N LYS A 74 8.71 3.22 -13.53
CA LYS A 74 8.14 2.81 -14.82
C LYS A 74 7.39 3.96 -15.46
N GLU A 75 7.59 4.10 -16.77
CA GLU A 75 6.79 4.97 -17.59
C GLU A 75 5.51 4.25 -18.00
N CYS A 76 4.38 4.89 -17.83
CA CYS A 76 3.10 4.35 -18.25
C CYS A 76 2.24 5.41 -18.95
N TYR A 77 1.27 4.92 -19.71
CA TYR A 77 0.37 5.73 -20.51
C TYR A 77 -1.06 5.46 -20.13
N VAL A 78 -1.85 6.51 -19.93
CA VAL A 78 -3.20 6.40 -19.41
C VAL A 78 -4.21 6.95 -20.43
N SER A 79 -5.33 6.24 -20.58
CA SER A 79 -6.49 6.68 -21.33
C SER A 79 -7.74 6.59 -20.45
N VAL A 80 -8.68 7.49 -20.63
CA VAL A 80 -9.96 7.48 -19.91
C VAL A 80 -11.14 7.52 -20.87
N LEU A 81 -12.19 6.81 -20.51
CA LEU A 81 -13.45 6.72 -21.27
C LEU A 81 -14.63 6.82 -20.30
N ARG A 82 -15.65 7.53 -20.72
CA ARG A 82 -16.95 7.48 -20.05
C ARG A 82 -17.76 6.31 -20.61
N VAL A 83 -18.13 5.36 -19.75
CA VAL A 83 -18.90 4.15 -20.13
C VAL A 83 -20.00 3.88 -19.11
N GLN A 84 -21.04 3.12 -19.50
CA GLN A 84 -22.00 2.57 -18.56
C GLN A 84 -21.67 1.13 -18.23
N ILE A 85 -21.82 0.78 -16.96
CA ILE A 85 -21.77 -0.61 -16.49
C ILE A 85 -23.19 -1.21 -16.45
N THR A 86 -23.27 -2.55 -16.39
CA THR A 86 -24.56 -3.28 -16.29
C THR A 86 -25.31 -3.01 -14.99
N ALA A 87 -24.60 -2.62 -13.90
CA ALA A 87 -25.21 -2.25 -12.63
C ALA A 87 -26.01 -0.95 -12.79
N GLU A 88 -27.32 -1.07 -12.91
CA GLU A 88 -28.25 0.06 -13.02
C GLU A 88 -27.91 1.06 -14.15
N LYS A 89 -27.24 0.60 -15.21
CA LYS A 89 -26.79 1.45 -16.34
C LYS A 89 -26.03 2.71 -15.88
N ARG A 90 -25.25 2.61 -14.79
CA ARG A 90 -24.51 3.75 -14.22
C ARG A 90 -23.29 4.12 -15.05
N TRP A 91 -23.11 5.42 -15.20
CA TRP A 91 -21.92 5.99 -15.82
C TRP A 91 -20.72 5.96 -14.87
N ILE A 92 -19.59 5.44 -15.38
CA ILE A 92 -18.32 5.42 -14.70
C ILE A 92 -17.19 5.91 -15.61
N ASN A 93 -16.04 6.23 -15.03
CA ASN A 93 -14.81 6.41 -15.75
C ASN A 93 -14.11 5.05 -15.87
N LEU A 94 -13.95 4.56 -17.09
CA LEU A 94 -13.06 3.45 -17.41
C LEU A 94 -11.68 4.02 -17.69
N ILE A 95 -10.72 3.68 -16.83
CA ILE A 95 -9.33 4.13 -16.91
C ILE A 95 -8.48 2.95 -17.36
N LEU A 96 -7.74 3.13 -18.44
CA LEU A 96 -6.88 2.14 -19.05
C LEU A 96 -5.43 2.56 -18.84
N VAL A 97 -4.63 1.71 -18.19
CA VAL A 97 -3.22 1.99 -17.87
C VAL A 97 -2.33 1.01 -18.61
N TYR A 98 -1.47 1.51 -19.47
CA TYR A 98 -0.56 0.76 -20.34
C TYR A 98 0.90 0.91 -19.85
N GLY A 99 1.72 -0.13 -20.01
CA GLY A 99 3.16 -0.09 -19.69
C GLY A 99 3.53 -0.56 -18.28
N LEU A 100 2.57 -1.04 -17.46
CA LEU A 100 2.86 -1.57 -16.12
C LEU A 100 2.93 -3.11 -16.06
N GLY A 101 2.66 -3.79 -17.15
CA GLY A 101 2.68 -5.24 -17.28
C GLY A 101 2.34 -5.66 -18.70
N GLU A 102 2.30 -6.97 -18.98
CA GLU A 102 2.00 -7.52 -20.31
C GLU A 102 0.62 -7.08 -20.83
N THR A 103 -0.38 -7.03 -19.94
CA THR A 103 -1.73 -6.59 -20.30
C THR A 103 -2.06 -5.26 -19.63
N PRO A 104 -2.68 -4.31 -20.37
CA PRO A 104 -3.09 -3.04 -19.79
C PRO A 104 -4.07 -3.23 -18.64
N MET A 105 -3.91 -2.44 -17.59
CA MET A 105 -4.77 -2.46 -16.43
C MET A 105 -6.06 -1.68 -16.71
N MET A 106 -7.19 -2.24 -16.30
CA MET A 106 -8.52 -1.65 -16.50
C MET A 106 -9.12 -1.31 -15.15
N LEU A 107 -9.38 -0.03 -14.90
CA LEU A 107 -9.93 0.47 -13.64
C LEU A 107 -11.27 1.14 -13.87
N ALA A 108 -12.24 0.86 -12.99
CA ALA A 108 -13.50 1.59 -12.90
C ALA A 108 -13.44 2.57 -11.74
N SER A 109 -13.89 3.81 -11.97
CA SER A 109 -14.01 4.81 -10.92
C SER A 109 -15.22 5.71 -11.12
N ASN A 110 -15.88 6.11 -10.04
CA ASN A 110 -16.93 7.13 -10.05
C ASN A 110 -16.41 8.54 -9.72
N ILE A 111 -15.12 8.68 -9.47
CA ILE A 111 -14.49 9.96 -9.13
C ILE A 111 -14.56 10.90 -10.33
N SER A 112 -14.95 12.16 -10.11
CA SER A 112 -14.94 13.18 -11.16
C SER A 112 -13.49 13.47 -11.59
N LEU A 113 -13.22 13.37 -12.89
CA LEU A 113 -11.92 13.67 -13.50
C LEU A 113 -12.06 14.96 -14.31
N LYS A 114 -11.63 16.07 -13.73
CA LYS A 114 -11.71 17.40 -14.37
C LYS A 114 -10.39 17.78 -15.06
N SER A 115 -9.29 17.18 -14.61
CA SER A 115 -7.94 17.48 -15.09
C SER A 115 -7.11 16.22 -15.33
N LYS A 116 -5.97 16.39 -15.97
CA LYS A 116 -4.93 15.34 -16.11
C LYS A 116 -4.38 14.91 -14.75
N GLU A 117 -4.25 15.85 -13.83
CA GLU A 117 -3.76 15.64 -12.46
C GLU A 117 -4.72 14.75 -11.66
N ASP A 118 -6.04 14.91 -11.83
CA ASP A 118 -7.04 14.05 -11.19
C ASP A 118 -6.92 12.61 -11.68
N LEU A 119 -6.73 12.41 -12.98
CA LEU A 119 -6.51 11.10 -13.58
C LEU A 119 -5.24 10.44 -13.01
N ILE A 120 -4.14 11.19 -12.94
CA ILE A 120 -2.88 10.71 -12.36
C ILE A 120 -3.05 10.33 -10.88
N LYS A 121 -3.75 11.15 -10.08
CA LYS A 121 -4.05 10.85 -8.67
C LYS A 121 -4.83 9.55 -8.52
N VAL A 122 -5.85 9.31 -9.34
CA VAL A 122 -6.65 8.08 -9.30
C VAL A 122 -5.80 6.86 -9.62
N VAL A 123 -4.93 6.92 -10.65
CA VAL A 123 -4.04 5.83 -11.01
C VAL A 123 -3.02 5.55 -9.89
N ARG A 124 -2.39 6.59 -9.32
CA ARG A 124 -1.47 6.45 -8.17
C ARG A 124 -2.17 5.83 -6.97
N CYS A 125 -3.36 6.31 -6.63
CA CYS A 125 -4.15 5.77 -5.53
C CYS A 125 -4.43 4.27 -5.71
N TYR A 126 -4.71 3.82 -6.94
CA TYR A 126 -4.87 2.39 -7.21
C TYR A 126 -3.56 1.62 -7.03
N ILE A 127 -2.45 2.15 -7.51
CA ILE A 127 -1.15 1.48 -7.42
C ILE A 127 -0.67 1.40 -5.96
N ASP A 128 -0.93 2.44 -5.16
CA ASP A 128 -0.65 2.44 -3.72
C ASP A 128 -1.40 1.34 -2.94
N ARG A 129 -2.48 0.75 -3.51
CA ARG A 129 -3.14 -0.44 -2.96
C ARG A 129 -2.16 -1.60 -2.69
N TRP A 130 -1.13 -1.73 -3.52
CA TRP A 130 -0.10 -2.77 -3.34
C TRP A 130 0.61 -2.70 -1.99
N ARG A 131 0.63 -1.54 -1.35
CA ARG A 131 1.23 -1.35 -0.02
C ARG A 131 0.55 -2.21 1.05
N ILE A 132 -0.73 -2.60 0.86
CA ILE A 132 -1.40 -3.52 1.79
C ILE A 132 -0.79 -4.92 1.74
N GLU A 133 -0.33 -5.36 0.57
CA GLU A 133 0.32 -6.66 0.39
C GLU A 133 1.69 -6.66 1.08
N GLU A 134 2.47 -5.57 0.95
CA GLU A 134 3.71 -5.37 1.69
C GLU A 134 3.47 -5.31 3.21
N TYR A 135 2.39 -4.68 3.66
CA TYR A 135 2.00 -4.67 5.07
C TYR A 135 1.74 -6.09 5.60
N PHE A 136 0.97 -6.91 4.87
CA PHE A 136 0.73 -8.29 5.28
C PHE A 136 2.00 -9.15 5.24
N LYS A 137 2.83 -8.95 4.22
CA LYS A 137 4.13 -9.61 4.11
C LYS A 137 5.04 -9.26 5.29
N PHE A 138 5.10 -7.98 5.66
CA PHE A 138 5.84 -7.51 6.82
C PHE A 138 5.35 -8.16 8.13
N LYS A 139 4.02 -8.24 8.33
CA LYS A 139 3.43 -8.93 9.49
C LYS A 139 3.84 -10.40 9.56
N LYS A 140 3.82 -11.09 8.43
CA LYS A 140 4.16 -12.52 8.36
C LYS A 140 5.64 -12.77 8.57
N GLN A 141 6.50 -12.01 7.91
CA GLN A 141 7.95 -12.23 7.89
C GLN A 141 8.67 -11.75 9.15
N GLU A 142 8.37 -10.55 9.63
CA GLU A 142 9.09 -9.97 10.77
C GLU A 142 8.45 -10.32 12.12
N TYR A 143 7.15 -10.58 12.16
CA TYR A 143 6.43 -10.86 13.41
C TYR A 143 5.85 -12.27 13.49
N HIS A 144 6.07 -13.10 12.47
CA HIS A 144 5.58 -14.49 12.42
C HIS A 144 4.09 -14.61 12.79
N PHE A 145 3.26 -13.67 12.33
CA PHE A 145 1.87 -13.55 12.74
C PHE A 145 1.04 -14.81 12.48
N GLU A 146 1.42 -15.64 11.52
CA GLU A 146 0.77 -16.93 11.24
C GLU A 146 1.13 -18.02 12.26
N ASN A 147 2.19 -17.85 13.04
CA ASN A 147 2.65 -18.83 14.03
C ASN A 147 2.09 -18.58 15.43
N LEU A 148 1.13 -17.66 15.57
CA LEU A 148 0.51 -17.35 16.85
C LEU A 148 -0.32 -18.54 17.35
N ARG A 149 0.03 -19.05 18.55
CA ARG A 149 -0.66 -20.16 19.19
C ARG A 149 -1.70 -19.67 20.21
N VAL A 150 -2.61 -18.82 19.78
CA VAL A 150 -3.73 -18.35 20.60
C VAL A 150 -5.03 -19.04 20.22
N ARG A 151 -5.82 -19.42 21.23
CA ARG A 151 -7.01 -20.29 21.02
C ARG A 151 -8.32 -19.52 20.84
N THR A 152 -8.35 -18.22 21.15
CA THR A 152 -9.60 -17.46 21.08
C THR A 152 -9.55 -16.36 20.04
N LEU A 153 -10.65 -16.13 19.32
CA LEU A 153 -10.77 -15.03 18.36
C LEU A 153 -10.51 -13.67 19.00
N LYS A 154 -10.93 -13.48 20.26
CA LYS A 154 -10.68 -12.25 21.02
C LYS A 154 -9.17 -12.00 21.20
N ALA A 155 -8.39 -13.04 21.57
CA ALA A 155 -6.95 -12.95 21.74
C ALA A 155 -6.25 -12.65 20.40
N ILE A 156 -6.64 -13.34 19.31
CA ILE A 156 -6.12 -13.08 17.96
C ILE A 156 -6.38 -11.62 17.55
N ASN A 157 -7.61 -11.13 17.74
CA ASN A 157 -7.97 -9.77 17.39
C ASN A 157 -7.20 -8.72 18.21
N ASN A 158 -6.99 -8.95 19.51
CA ASN A 158 -6.21 -8.05 20.36
C ASN A 158 -4.74 -8.02 19.94
N LEU A 159 -4.11 -9.17 19.71
CA LEU A 159 -2.74 -9.25 19.19
C LEU A 159 -2.61 -8.55 17.83
N ASN A 160 -3.58 -8.76 16.94
CA ASN A 160 -3.59 -8.09 15.64
C ASN A 160 -3.69 -6.58 15.75
N LYS A 161 -4.50 -6.07 16.68
CA LYS A 161 -4.58 -4.62 16.98
C LYS A 161 -3.25 -4.08 17.52
N MET A 162 -2.68 -4.73 18.55
CA MET A 162 -1.39 -4.33 19.12
C MET A 162 -0.29 -4.31 18.05
N LEU A 163 -0.20 -5.36 17.23
CA LEU A 163 0.76 -5.42 16.14
C LEU A 163 0.53 -4.30 15.11
N SER A 164 -0.71 -3.97 14.81
CA SER A 164 -1.02 -2.86 13.90
C SER A 164 -0.57 -1.50 14.45
N TYR A 165 -0.66 -1.27 15.77
CA TYR A 165 -0.11 -0.07 16.41
C TYR A 165 1.42 -0.04 16.34
N VAL A 166 2.09 -1.16 16.61
CA VAL A 166 3.56 -1.27 16.51
C VAL A 166 4.03 -0.97 15.08
N ILE A 167 3.38 -1.57 14.09
CA ILE A 167 3.71 -1.33 12.67
C ILE A 167 3.45 0.14 12.28
N GLY A 168 2.35 0.73 12.76
CA GLY A 168 2.08 2.15 12.56
C GLY A 168 3.17 3.04 13.14
N LEU A 169 3.65 2.75 14.36
CA LEU A 169 4.76 3.47 14.99
C LEU A 169 6.06 3.33 14.17
N ILE A 170 6.39 2.13 13.70
CA ILE A 170 7.56 1.88 12.84
C ILE A 170 7.44 2.67 11.52
N GLY A 171 6.24 2.72 10.94
CA GLY A 171 5.96 3.55 9.77
C GLY A 171 6.25 5.04 10.02
N LEU A 172 5.75 5.58 11.13
CA LEU A 172 6.02 6.98 11.52
C LEU A 172 7.51 7.23 11.79
N LEU A 173 8.24 6.27 12.35
CA LEU A 173 9.69 6.37 12.52
C LEU A 173 10.40 6.36 11.17
N SER A 174 9.94 5.56 10.21
CA SER A 174 10.53 5.48 8.87
C SER A 174 10.44 6.80 8.07
N GLU A 175 9.42 7.62 8.32
CA GLU A 175 9.29 8.96 7.73
C GLU A 175 10.32 9.97 8.27
N LYS A 176 10.94 9.65 9.41
CA LYS A 176 11.90 10.52 10.12
C LYS A 176 13.36 10.09 9.93
N ILE A 177 13.62 9.21 8.98
CA ILE A 177 14.98 8.84 8.58
C ILE A 177 15.71 10.11 8.12
N ASN A 178 16.97 10.23 8.50
CA ASN A 178 17.82 11.39 8.30
C ASN A 178 17.42 12.68 9.06
N LYS A 179 16.28 12.71 9.74
CA LYS A 179 15.84 13.84 10.56
C LYS A 179 16.08 13.66 12.06
N ARG A 180 16.31 12.43 12.50
CA ARG A 180 16.56 12.10 13.92
C ARG A 180 17.70 11.10 14.05
N GLU A 181 18.77 11.52 14.72
CA GLU A 181 19.93 10.69 15.01
C GLU A 181 19.58 9.33 15.68
N PHE A 182 18.55 9.33 16.53
CA PHE A 182 18.04 8.15 17.18
C PHE A 182 17.55 7.06 16.19
N VAL A 183 16.83 7.43 15.14
CA VAL A 183 16.35 6.47 14.12
C VAL A 183 17.52 5.87 13.37
N ASN A 184 18.53 6.69 13.06
CA ASN A 184 19.75 6.22 12.40
C ASN A 184 20.55 5.25 13.28
N LYS A 185 20.58 5.46 14.61
CA LYS A 185 21.20 4.51 15.56
C LYS A 185 20.46 3.16 15.55
N ILE A 186 19.12 3.16 15.54
CA ILE A 186 18.32 1.93 15.44
C ILE A 186 18.65 1.18 14.15
N ILE A 187 18.71 1.87 13.02
CA ILE A 187 19.00 1.27 11.72
C ILE A 187 20.40 0.64 11.70
N LYS A 188 21.40 1.31 12.26
CA LYS A 188 22.77 0.77 12.39
C LYS A 188 22.81 -0.56 13.16
N GLU A 189 21.97 -0.74 14.18
CA GLU A 189 21.88 -2.00 14.92
C GLU A 189 21.27 -3.14 14.09
N SER A 190 20.50 -2.85 13.04
CA SER A 190 19.93 -3.89 12.17
C SER A 190 21.01 -4.71 11.45
N LYS A 191 22.24 -4.17 11.32
CA LYS A 191 23.37 -4.77 10.57
C LYS A 191 22.95 -5.17 9.15
N SER A 192 22.23 -4.30 8.46
CA SER A 192 21.88 -4.54 7.06
C SER A 192 23.12 -4.45 6.18
N LEU A 193 23.34 -5.48 5.38
CA LEU A 193 24.42 -5.54 4.38
C LEU A 193 24.00 -4.89 3.04
N ARG A 194 22.77 -4.40 2.91
CA ARG A 194 22.25 -3.85 1.65
C ARG A 194 22.43 -2.35 1.61
N GLU A 195 23.17 -1.85 0.66
CA GLU A 195 23.38 -0.42 0.42
C GLU A 195 22.11 0.28 -0.05
N ASN A 196 21.27 -0.39 -0.84
CA ASN A 196 20.01 0.15 -1.35
C ASN A 196 18.81 -0.45 -0.60
N VAL A 197 18.37 0.23 0.46
CA VAL A 197 17.18 -0.17 1.23
C VAL A 197 15.98 0.61 0.74
N TYR A 198 15.05 -0.09 0.08
CA TYR A 198 13.80 0.52 -0.39
C TYR A 198 12.75 0.65 0.72
N LEU A 199 12.71 -0.30 1.66
CA LEU A 199 11.71 -0.36 2.73
C LEU A 199 12.39 -0.29 4.11
N TRP A 200 12.59 0.92 4.61
CA TRP A 200 13.27 1.19 5.88
C TRP A 200 12.59 0.60 7.11
N PHE A 201 11.29 0.36 7.07
CA PHE A 201 10.56 -0.19 8.19
C PHE A 201 11.04 -1.59 8.60
N TYR A 202 11.52 -2.42 7.67
CA TYR A 202 12.17 -3.70 8.00
C TYR A 202 13.45 -3.50 8.83
N GLN A 203 14.25 -2.51 8.47
CA GLN A 203 15.49 -2.22 9.18
C GLN A 203 15.23 -1.69 10.59
N ILE A 204 14.24 -0.80 10.72
CA ILE A 204 13.83 -0.25 12.02
C ILE A 204 13.31 -1.37 12.92
N ALA A 205 12.42 -2.25 12.42
CA ALA A 205 11.89 -3.38 13.18
C ALA A 205 13.00 -4.29 13.70
N ARG A 206 13.94 -4.67 12.84
CA ARG A 206 15.09 -5.52 13.21
C ARG A 206 16.04 -4.84 14.18
N GLY A 207 16.29 -3.55 13.99
CA GLY A 207 17.10 -2.75 14.92
C GLY A 207 16.47 -2.70 16.31
N ILE A 208 15.18 -2.39 16.40
CA ILE A 208 14.41 -2.39 17.66
C ILE A 208 14.47 -3.77 18.32
N TYR A 209 14.22 -4.84 17.56
CA TYR A 209 14.29 -6.21 18.09
C TYR A 209 15.65 -6.52 18.70
N LYS A 210 16.76 -6.18 18.04
CA LYS A 210 18.12 -6.40 18.56
C LYS A 210 18.39 -5.59 19.81
N ILE A 211 17.96 -4.32 19.84
CA ILE A 211 18.11 -3.47 21.03
C ILE A 211 17.36 -4.07 22.22
N LEU A 212 16.10 -4.45 22.04
CA LEU A 212 15.28 -5.03 23.11
C LEU A 212 15.77 -6.40 23.57
N LYS A 213 16.42 -7.17 22.70
CA LYS A 213 17.05 -8.44 23.06
C LYS A 213 18.27 -8.25 23.99
N MET A 214 18.99 -7.13 23.87
CA MET A 214 20.19 -6.83 24.65
C MET A 214 19.89 -6.02 25.92
N ALA A 215 18.81 -5.26 25.93
CA ALA A 215 18.46 -4.34 26.99
C ALA A 215 17.13 -4.72 27.63
N ARG A 216 17.10 -4.97 28.94
CA ARG A 216 15.90 -5.37 29.69
C ARG A 216 14.93 -4.20 29.91
N THR A 217 15.45 -3.00 30.13
CA THR A 217 14.70 -1.79 30.46
C THR A 217 14.50 -0.85 29.26
N GLY A 218 14.90 -1.32 28.07
CA GLY A 218 14.69 -0.62 26.81
C GLY A 218 15.86 0.27 26.37
N ILE A 219 15.56 1.35 25.65
CA ILE A 219 16.56 2.14 24.94
C ILE A 219 17.58 2.84 25.84
N LYS A 220 17.18 3.27 27.02
CA LYS A 220 18.12 3.90 27.98
C LYS A 220 19.20 2.91 28.42
N ASP A 221 18.80 1.73 28.84
CA ASP A 221 19.66 0.62 29.23
C ASP A 221 20.63 0.25 28.10
N TRP A 222 20.13 0.15 26.86
CA TRP A 222 20.97 -0.09 25.69
C TRP A 222 22.02 1.01 25.46
N GLN A 223 21.66 2.28 25.66
CA GLN A 223 22.61 3.40 25.53
C GLN A 223 23.71 3.35 26.60
N GLU A 224 23.38 2.96 27.81
CA GLU A 224 24.35 2.81 28.92
C GLU A 224 25.30 1.63 28.70
N ILE A 225 24.74 0.46 28.33
CA ILE A 225 25.55 -0.73 28.01
C ILE A 225 26.55 -0.43 26.88
N ARG A 226 26.14 0.37 25.90
CA ARG A 226 27.01 0.71 24.79
C ARG A 226 28.09 1.71 25.14
N LYS A 227 27.81 2.66 26.03
CA LYS A 227 28.85 3.54 26.60
C LYS A 227 29.92 2.74 27.35
N GLN A 228 29.49 1.81 28.19
CA GLN A 228 30.37 0.97 28.96
C GLN A 228 31.30 0.12 28.08
N LYS A 229 30.77 -0.51 27.03
CA LYS A 229 31.58 -1.27 26.07
C LYS A 229 32.60 -0.44 25.28
N ILE A 230 32.31 0.84 25.01
CA ILE A 230 33.26 1.75 24.36
C ILE A 230 34.43 2.04 25.34
N TYR A 231 34.14 2.29 26.61
CA TYR A 231 35.16 2.50 27.64
C TYR A 231 36.04 1.27 27.85
N ASP A 232 35.43 0.08 27.95
CA ASP A 232 36.17 -1.21 28.14
C ASP A 232 37.03 -1.52 26.90
N GLY A 233 36.58 -1.19 25.69
CA GLY A 233 37.36 -1.36 24.46
C GLY A 233 38.53 -0.39 24.33
N GLN A 234 38.45 0.79 24.93
CA GLN A 234 39.57 1.75 24.99
C GLN A 234 40.63 1.37 26.03
N LEU A 235 40.21 0.75 27.12
CA LEU A 235 41.13 0.23 28.16
C LEU A 235 41.89 -1.00 27.72
N SER A 236 41.39 -1.78 26.77
CA SER A 236 42.08 -2.95 26.20
C SER A 236 43.13 -2.61 25.11
N LEU A 237 43.27 -1.34 24.76
CA LEU A 237 44.23 -0.83 23.77
C LEU A 237 45.36 -0.01 24.42
N LEU A 238 45.37 0.10 25.74
CA LEU A 238 46.46 0.63 26.57
C LEU A 238 47.17 -0.52 27.33
#